data_823acbd7e020a33db2ff6d3f95435ec4
#
_entry.id   823acbd7e020a33db2ff6d3f95435ec4
#
_cell.length_a   1.000
_cell.length_b   1.000
_cell.length_c   1.000
_cell.angle_alpha   90.00
_cell.angle_beta   90.00
_cell.angle_gamma   90.00
#
_symmetry.space_group_name_H-M   'P 1'
#
loop_
_entity.id
_entity.type
_entity.pdbx_description
1 polymer ?
#
loop_
_entity_poly.entity_id
_entity_poly.type
_entity_poly.pdbx_seq_one_letter_code
_entity_poly.pdbx_strand_id
1 'polypeptide(L)'
;MSIGHRGLAPNAGGNLMGIHVHKFGGSCLSAVEDIDAVVERIRESEGQKVVVVSAFRGITDRIIEQIDFESTTPNVAFTASIELEHLERVPEIATSPWCIRFADTLHHLSSCLESYRELPDIEVRADALACGERLSSLAIAAALDARGIPAIPAWSEDIGIRLIGRGEDARVDAARTKESLQLPTGSIPVITGWYGVTKTGFALLGRGGSDLTATAVAAAVDASSVTIWRDVEGVLALSPRWTLPARNLSNLSYTEAAELAVFSQPMLHPSAVEPLRELGIPLNLRPLHSPEDDGTIIGPSIRLETPCVRAVGCLPRQVQFSWSLSGAISLTECVTDAMSALARARIQVSSIHAQPGNVQ
;
A
#
# COMPACT_ATOMS: atom_id res chain seq x y z
N MET A 1 31.85 -14.34 38.44
CA MET A 1 30.65 -14.93 37.84
C MET A 1 30.34 -14.13 36.57
N SER A 2 30.68 -14.68 35.42
CA SER A 2 30.53 -14.00 34.12
C SER A 2 29.19 -14.41 33.53
N ILE A 3 28.29 -13.40 33.34
CA ILE A 3 27.00 -13.62 32.67
C ILE A 3 27.24 -13.39 31.17
N GLY A 4 27.31 -14.50 30.44
CA GLY A 4 27.45 -14.49 28.99
C GLY A 4 26.17 -13.99 28.31
N HIS A 5 26.23 -12.85 27.65
CA HIS A 5 25.23 -12.45 26.68
C HIS A 5 25.34 -13.32 25.42
N ARG A 6 24.42 -14.24 25.28
CA ARG A 6 24.22 -14.93 23.99
C ARG A 6 23.58 -13.92 23.03
N GLY A 7 24.36 -13.48 22.06
CA GLY A 7 23.83 -12.80 20.88
C GLY A 7 22.84 -13.73 20.16
N LEU A 8 21.62 -13.26 19.95
CA LEU A 8 20.66 -13.90 19.08
C LEU A 8 21.17 -13.72 17.63
N ALA A 9 21.65 -14.80 17.05
CA ALA A 9 21.86 -14.90 15.61
C ALA A 9 20.49 -14.72 14.92
N PRO A 10 20.44 -14.09 13.72
CA PRO A 10 19.19 -14.04 12.96
C PRO A 10 18.75 -15.47 12.66
N ASN A 11 17.48 -15.74 12.94
CA ASN A 11 16.84 -17.03 12.70
C ASN A 11 16.77 -17.28 11.19
N ALA A 12 17.79 -17.93 10.63
CA ALA A 12 17.83 -18.42 9.26
C ALA A 12 17.06 -19.74 9.08
N GLY A 13 16.13 -20.03 9.98
CA GLY A 13 15.20 -21.15 9.91
C GLY A 13 13.79 -20.62 9.73
N GLY A 14 13.41 -20.32 8.47
CA GLY A 14 12.04 -19.95 8.13
C GLY A 14 11.08 -21.00 8.69
N ASN A 15 10.13 -20.52 9.49
CA ASN A 15 9.04 -21.34 9.99
C ASN A 15 8.16 -21.69 8.77
N LEU A 16 8.32 -22.91 8.22
CA LEU A 16 7.61 -23.43 7.04
C LEU A 16 6.07 -23.40 7.17
N MET A 17 5.55 -22.98 8.32
CA MET A 17 4.12 -22.87 8.67
C MET A 17 3.63 -21.42 8.82
N GLY A 18 4.47 -20.41 8.61
CA GLY A 18 4.11 -19.01 8.80
C GLY A 18 3.23 -18.44 7.70
N ILE A 19 2.50 -17.34 8.02
CA ILE A 19 1.72 -16.59 7.05
C ILE A 19 2.64 -15.57 6.36
N HIS A 20 2.62 -15.55 5.03
CA HIS A 20 3.36 -14.61 4.20
C HIS A 20 2.39 -13.72 3.41
N VAL A 21 2.50 -12.41 3.59
CA VAL A 21 1.65 -11.44 2.88
C VAL A 21 2.41 -10.94 1.66
N HIS A 22 1.83 -11.13 0.48
CA HIS A 22 2.36 -10.65 -0.80
C HIS A 22 1.50 -9.51 -1.33
N LYS A 23 2.10 -8.37 -1.60
CA LYS A 23 1.38 -7.23 -2.18
C LYS A 23 1.86 -6.95 -3.59
N PHE A 24 0.92 -6.83 -4.52
CA PHE A 24 1.16 -6.44 -5.90
C PHE A 24 0.52 -5.09 -6.20
N GLY A 25 1.34 -4.12 -6.60
CA GLY A 25 0.89 -2.78 -7.00
C GLY A 25 0.40 -2.74 -8.44
N GLY A 26 -0.24 -1.65 -8.83
CA GLY A 26 -0.71 -1.48 -10.21
C GLY A 26 0.40 -1.58 -11.26
N SER A 27 1.65 -1.23 -10.92
CA SER A 27 2.80 -1.41 -11.82
C SER A 27 3.17 -2.87 -12.08
N CYS A 28 2.77 -3.77 -11.17
CA CYS A 28 2.91 -5.22 -11.30
C CYS A 28 1.66 -5.90 -11.90
N LEU A 29 0.70 -5.13 -12.40
CA LEU A 29 -0.58 -5.59 -12.93
C LEU A 29 -0.91 -4.84 -14.23
N SER A 30 0.10 -4.67 -15.10
CA SER A 30 0.03 -3.83 -16.30
C SER A 30 -0.19 -4.65 -17.57
N ALA A 31 0.39 -5.84 -17.63
CA ALA A 31 0.44 -6.69 -18.82
C ALA A 31 0.15 -8.16 -18.46
N VAL A 32 -0.03 -8.99 -19.46
CA VAL A 32 -0.24 -10.45 -19.27
C VAL A 32 0.97 -11.09 -18.60
N GLU A 33 2.18 -10.69 -19.01
CA GLU A 33 3.43 -11.18 -18.46
C GLU A 33 3.59 -10.85 -16.95
N ASP A 34 3.03 -9.72 -16.51
CA ASP A 34 2.99 -9.37 -15.10
C ASP A 34 2.10 -10.35 -14.30
N ILE A 35 0.93 -10.71 -14.87
CA ILE A 35 0.01 -11.65 -14.24
C ILE A 35 0.66 -13.03 -14.13
N ASP A 36 1.35 -13.48 -15.16
CA ASP A 36 2.09 -14.74 -15.12
C ASP A 36 3.18 -14.72 -14.07
N ALA A 37 3.93 -13.62 -13.97
CA ALA A 37 4.94 -13.43 -12.94
C ALA A 37 4.32 -13.43 -11.53
N VAL A 38 3.17 -12.78 -11.32
CA VAL A 38 2.44 -12.82 -10.03
C VAL A 38 2.11 -14.26 -9.65
N VAL A 39 1.58 -15.05 -10.57
CA VAL A 39 1.25 -16.47 -10.32
C VAL A 39 2.51 -17.27 -9.94
N GLU A 40 3.62 -17.06 -10.65
CA GLU A 40 4.88 -17.76 -10.33
C GLU A 40 5.42 -17.36 -8.95
N ARG A 41 5.41 -16.05 -8.60
CA ARG A 41 5.84 -15.60 -7.25
C ARG A 41 5.01 -16.25 -6.14
N ILE A 42 3.70 -16.39 -6.35
CA ILE A 42 2.82 -17.05 -5.39
C ILE A 42 3.07 -18.55 -5.35
N ARG A 43 3.34 -19.20 -6.49
CA ARG A 43 3.67 -20.62 -6.55
C ARG A 43 4.97 -20.96 -5.81
N GLU A 44 6.01 -20.15 -6.01
CA GLU A 44 7.32 -20.32 -5.41
C GLU A 44 7.37 -20.01 -3.90
N SER A 45 6.41 -19.22 -3.42
CA SER A 45 6.36 -18.87 -2.01
C SER A 45 5.98 -20.08 -1.16
N GLU A 46 6.64 -20.24 -0.02
CA GLU A 46 6.35 -21.28 0.98
C GLU A 46 5.30 -20.78 2.01
N GLY A 47 4.78 -21.71 2.81
CA GLY A 47 3.85 -21.41 3.90
C GLY A 47 2.45 -21.00 3.46
N GLN A 48 1.69 -20.43 4.39
CA GLN A 48 0.37 -19.87 4.12
C GLN A 48 0.52 -18.51 3.45
N LYS A 49 -0.24 -18.26 2.42
CA LYS A 49 -0.14 -17.05 1.60
C LYS A 49 -1.38 -16.19 1.71
N VAL A 50 -1.15 -14.89 1.78
CA VAL A 50 -2.18 -13.86 1.67
C VAL A 50 -1.74 -12.90 0.58
N VAL A 51 -2.60 -12.63 -0.38
CA VAL A 51 -2.31 -11.72 -1.48
C VAL A 51 -3.09 -10.43 -1.29
N VAL A 52 -2.43 -9.27 -1.45
CA VAL A 52 -3.08 -7.95 -1.48
C VAL A 52 -2.81 -7.30 -2.82
N VAL A 53 -3.85 -6.83 -3.49
CA VAL A 53 -3.75 -6.24 -4.83
C VAL A 53 -4.23 -4.80 -4.86
N SER A 54 -3.58 -3.97 -5.67
CA SER A 54 -4.12 -2.69 -6.13
C SER A 54 -4.98 -2.91 -7.38
N ALA A 55 -5.71 -1.89 -7.81
CA ALA A 55 -6.31 -1.88 -9.14
C ALA A 55 -5.25 -2.11 -10.23
N PHE A 56 -5.64 -2.65 -11.38
CA PHE A 56 -4.79 -2.73 -12.56
C PHE A 56 -4.31 -1.33 -12.96
N ARG A 57 -3.11 -1.27 -13.53
CA ARG A 57 -2.47 0.01 -13.87
C ARG A 57 -3.39 0.88 -14.72
N GLY A 58 -3.60 2.12 -14.28
CA GLY A 58 -4.40 3.14 -14.97
C GLY A 58 -5.91 3.04 -14.71
N ILE A 59 -6.44 1.96 -14.15
CA ILE A 59 -7.89 1.81 -13.90
C ILE A 59 -8.40 2.86 -12.92
N THR A 60 -7.70 3.07 -11.81
CA THR A 60 -8.06 4.09 -10.81
C THR A 60 -8.10 5.49 -11.42
N ASP A 61 -7.06 5.86 -12.19
CA ASP A 61 -6.98 7.18 -12.84
C ASP A 61 -8.16 7.39 -13.81
N ARG A 62 -8.51 6.36 -14.59
CA ARG A 62 -9.65 6.40 -15.52
C ARG A 62 -10.99 6.54 -14.80
N ILE A 63 -11.17 5.89 -13.64
CA ILE A 63 -12.39 6.06 -12.83
C ILE A 63 -12.43 7.48 -12.28
N ILE A 64 -11.32 8.04 -11.80
CA ILE A 64 -11.21 9.44 -11.37
C ILE A 64 -11.57 10.39 -12.51
N GLU A 65 -11.01 10.18 -13.70
CA GLU A 65 -11.33 10.99 -14.88
C GLU A 65 -12.80 10.94 -15.25
N GLN A 66 -13.43 9.75 -15.17
CA GLN A 66 -14.86 9.59 -15.43
C GLN A 66 -15.77 10.30 -14.41
N ILE A 67 -15.28 10.41 -13.14
CA ILE A 67 -15.96 11.08 -12.04
C ILE A 67 -15.79 12.60 -12.13
N ASP A 68 -14.54 13.08 -12.24
CA ASP A 68 -14.18 14.48 -12.01
C ASP A 68 -14.31 15.37 -13.25
N PHE A 69 -14.15 14.77 -14.43
CA PHE A 69 -14.35 15.49 -15.68
C PHE A 69 -15.72 15.12 -16.25
N GLU A 70 -16.47 16.09 -16.77
CA GLU A 70 -17.73 15.83 -17.49
C GLU A 70 -17.46 14.96 -18.74
N SER A 71 -17.15 13.70 -18.49
CA SER A 71 -16.86 12.73 -19.54
C SER A 71 -18.10 12.57 -20.42
N THR A 72 -17.92 12.73 -21.71
CA THR A 72 -18.99 12.47 -22.70
C THR A 72 -19.20 10.98 -22.96
N THR A 73 -18.32 10.14 -22.41
CA THR A 73 -18.43 8.68 -22.56
C THR A 73 -19.55 8.16 -21.66
N PRO A 74 -20.56 7.48 -22.22
CA PRO A 74 -21.59 6.82 -21.40
C PRO A 74 -21.01 5.80 -20.44
N ASN A 75 -21.53 5.72 -19.21
CA ASN A 75 -21.01 4.82 -18.18
C ASN A 75 -20.96 3.35 -18.65
N VAL A 76 -21.93 2.90 -19.45
CA VAL A 76 -21.95 1.55 -20.02
C VAL A 76 -20.76 1.32 -20.97
N ALA A 77 -20.44 2.29 -21.83
CA ALA A 77 -19.28 2.18 -22.72
C ALA A 77 -17.96 2.24 -21.95
N PHE A 78 -17.92 3.05 -20.88
CA PHE A 78 -16.78 3.14 -20.00
C PHE A 78 -16.52 1.81 -19.26
N THR A 79 -17.53 1.23 -18.61
CA THR A 79 -17.38 -0.04 -17.89
C THR A 79 -17.07 -1.20 -18.86
N ALA A 80 -17.64 -1.23 -20.05
CA ALA A 80 -17.29 -2.20 -21.09
C ALA A 80 -15.81 -2.11 -21.51
N SER A 81 -15.25 -0.89 -21.56
CA SER A 81 -13.82 -0.72 -21.86
C SER A 81 -12.93 -1.22 -20.72
N ILE A 82 -13.36 -1.09 -19.46
CA ILE A 82 -12.66 -1.66 -18.29
C ILE A 82 -12.74 -3.19 -18.30
N GLU A 83 -13.91 -3.74 -18.63
CA GLU A 83 -14.11 -5.19 -18.81
C GLU A 83 -13.14 -5.78 -19.83
N LEU A 84 -13.10 -5.19 -21.03
CA LEU A 84 -12.22 -5.62 -22.10
C LEU A 84 -10.77 -5.66 -21.67
N GLU A 85 -10.30 -4.60 -21.02
CA GLU A 85 -8.91 -4.49 -20.54
C GLU A 85 -8.56 -5.56 -19.50
N HIS A 86 -9.49 -5.93 -18.62
CA HIS A 86 -9.27 -7.01 -17.66
C HIS A 86 -9.28 -8.39 -18.35
N LEU A 87 -10.19 -8.62 -19.31
CA LEU A 87 -10.27 -9.87 -20.05
C LEU A 87 -9.08 -10.07 -21.00
N GLU A 88 -8.52 -9.00 -21.54
CA GLU A 88 -7.27 -9.06 -22.34
C GLU A 88 -6.08 -9.53 -21.49
N ARG A 89 -5.99 -9.10 -20.23
CA ARG A 89 -4.91 -9.51 -19.32
C ARG A 89 -5.17 -10.85 -18.63
N VAL A 90 -6.42 -11.13 -18.31
CA VAL A 90 -6.84 -12.35 -17.57
C VAL A 90 -8.10 -12.93 -18.23
N PRO A 91 -7.98 -13.60 -19.39
CA PRO A 91 -9.12 -14.18 -20.07
C PRO A 91 -9.85 -15.25 -19.24
N GLU A 92 -9.18 -15.84 -18.27
CA GLU A 92 -9.73 -16.84 -17.36
C GLU A 92 -10.91 -16.32 -16.52
N ILE A 93 -11.06 -14.99 -16.36
CA ILE A 93 -12.23 -14.40 -15.69
C ILE A 93 -13.53 -14.90 -16.30
N ALA A 94 -13.61 -14.96 -17.63
CA ALA A 94 -14.83 -15.34 -18.36
C ALA A 94 -15.35 -16.74 -18.03
N THR A 95 -14.48 -17.66 -17.64
CA THR A 95 -14.81 -19.06 -17.31
C THR A 95 -14.67 -19.38 -15.83
N SER A 96 -14.22 -18.41 -15.03
CA SER A 96 -14.00 -18.58 -13.59
C SER A 96 -15.32 -18.62 -12.80
N PRO A 97 -15.32 -19.15 -11.59
CA PRO A 97 -16.46 -19.02 -10.66
C PRO A 97 -16.81 -17.56 -10.31
N TRP A 98 -15.94 -16.63 -10.63
CA TRP A 98 -16.05 -15.21 -10.28
C TRP A 98 -16.62 -14.34 -11.40
N CYS A 99 -16.94 -14.91 -12.60
CA CYS A 99 -17.41 -14.15 -13.77
C CYS A 99 -18.68 -13.33 -13.48
N ILE A 100 -19.63 -13.88 -12.74
CA ILE A 100 -20.87 -13.16 -12.36
C ILE A 100 -20.53 -12.00 -11.43
N ARG A 101 -19.74 -12.25 -10.38
CA ARG A 101 -19.34 -11.20 -9.42
C ARG A 101 -18.50 -10.10 -10.09
N PHE A 102 -17.74 -10.45 -11.12
CA PHE A 102 -17.02 -9.48 -11.94
C PHE A 102 -17.97 -8.57 -12.73
N ALA A 103 -18.95 -9.14 -13.41
CA ALA A 103 -19.98 -8.38 -14.12
C ALA A 103 -20.81 -7.51 -13.17
N ASP A 104 -21.21 -8.05 -12.02
CA ASP A 104 -21.94 -7.29 -10.98
C ASP A 104 -21.12 -6.10 -10.47
N THR A 105 -19.79 -6.24 -10.35
CA THR A 105 -18.89 -5.14 -9.94
C THR A 105 -18.83 -4.02 -10.99
N LEU A 106 -18.84 -4.36 -12.28
CA LEU A 106 -18.92 -3.37 -13.36
C LEU A 106 -20.26 -2.64 -13.37
N HIS A 107 -21.35 -3.36 -13.15
CA HIS A 107 -22.67 -2.76 -12.98
C HIS A 107 -22.74 -1.83 -11.78
N HIS A 108 -22.17 -2.25 -10.65
CA HIS A 108 -22.08 -1.44 -9.43
C HIS A 108 -21.28 -0.16 -9.68
N LEU A 109 -20.14 -0.26 -10.38
CA LEU A 109 -19.37 0.92 -10.79
C LEU A 109 -20.21 1.89 -11.61
N SER A 110 -20.96 1.41 -12.62
CA SER A 110 -21.87 2.25 -13.41
C SER A 110 -22.90 2.96 -12.53
N SER A 111 -23.50 2.25 -11.59
CA SER A 111 -24.49 2.80 -10.66
C SER A 111 -23.90 3.86 -9.72
N CYS A 112 -22.67 3.64 -9.21
CA CYS A 112 -21.96 4.63 -8.40
C CYS A 112 -21.67 5.90 -9.19
N LEU A 113 -21.23 5.77 -10.46
CA LEU A 113 -20.96 6.91 -11.33
C LEU A 113 -22.24 7.72 -11.63
N GLU A 114 -23.37 7.05 -11.80
CA GLU A 114 -24.67 7.70 -11.98
C GLU A 114 -25.10 8.44 -10.71
N SER A 115 -25.07 7.75 -9.57
CA SER A 115 -25.45 8.32 -8.27
C SER A 115 -24.58 9.52 -7.89
N TYR A 116 -23.27 9.45 -8.13
CA TYR A 116 -22.35 10.56 -7.86
C TYR A 116 -22.62 11.77 -8.75
N ARG A 117 -23.00 11.56 -10.00
CA ARG A 117 -23.36 12.63 -10.93
C ARG A 117 -24.64 13.33 -10.51
N GLU A 118 -25.63 12.59 -9.98
CA GLU A 118 -26.89 13.16 -9.48
C GLU A 118 -26.69 13.92 -8.17
N LEU A 119 -25.96 13.32 -7.23
CA LEU A 119 -25.67 13.88 -5.91
C LEU A 119 -24.25 13.53 -5.49
N PRO A 120 -23.28 14.44 -5.63
CA PRO A 120 -21.91 14.19 -5.22
C PRO A 120 -21.80 13.86 -3.72
N ASP A 121 -21.35 12.65 -3.43
CA ASP A 121 -21.11 12.14 -2.09
C ASP A 121 -19.74 11.48 -2.00
N ILE A 122 -19.00 11.77 -0.93
CA ILE A 122 -17.62 11.32 -0.75
C ILE A 122 -17.52 9.80 -0.54
N GLU A 123 -18.56 9.18 0.02
CA GLU A 123 -18.60 7.75 0.27
C GLU A 123 -18.95 6.99 -1.01
N VAL A 124 -19.88 7.55 -1.83
CA VAL A 124 -20.19 7.04 -3.17
C VAL A 124 -18.97 7.12 -4.08
N ARG A 125 -18.20 8.22 -4.01
CA ARG A 125 -16.92 8.36 -4.71
C ARG A 125 -15.92 7.29 -4.29
N ALA A 126 -15.77 7.06 -2.99
CA ALA A 126 -14.86 6.05 -2.46
C ALA A 126 -15.28 4.64 -2.90
N ASP A 127 -16.57 4.34 -2.94
CA ASP A 127 -17.10 3.06 -3.39
C ASP A 127 -16.86 2.83 -4.90
N ALA A 128 -17.10 3.85 -5.73
CA ALA A 128 -16.77 3.80 -7.15
C ALA A 128 -15.28 3.49 -7.39
N LEU A 129 -14.40 4.17 -6.68
CA LEU A 129 -12.94 3.98 -6.78
C LEU A 129 -12.50 2.60 -6.29
N ALA A 130 -13.13 2.08 -5.23
CA ALA A 130 -12.87 0.74 -4.71
C ALA A 130 -13.20 -0.39 -5.71
N CYS A 131 -14.04 -0.12 -6.72
CA CYS A 131 -14.35 -1.10 -7.76
C CYS A 131 -13.10 -1.53 -8.55
N GLY A 132 -12.11 -0.67 -8.72
CA GLY A 132 -10.85 -1.02 -9.36
C GLY A 132 -10.12 -2.15 -8.64
N GLU A 133 -10.01 -2.08 -7.32
CA GLU A 133 -9.40 -3.12 -6.49
C GLU A 133 -10.25 -4.39 -6.42
N ARG A 134 -11.58 -4.25 -6.40
CA ARG A 134 -12.50 -5.41 -6.45
C ARG A 134 -12.34 -6.20 -7.74
N LEU A 135 -12.31 -5.52 -8.89
CA LEU A 135 -12.08 -6.15 -10.19
C LEU A 135 -10.71 -6.83 -10.26
N SER A 136 -9.67 -6.19 -9.76
CA SER A 136 -8.33 -6.75 -9.68
C SER A 136 -8.27 -8.00 -8.78
N SER A 137 -8.93 -7.97 -7.62
CA SER A 137 -9.01 -9.12 -6.72
C SER A 137 -9.68 -10.33 -7.40
N LEU A 138 -10.77 -10.12 -8.12
CA LEU A 138 -11.47 -11.16 -8.90
C LEU A 138 -10.58 -11.71 -10.03
N ALA A 139 -9.90 -10.84 -10.76
CA ALA A 139 -9.01 -11.20 -11.86
C ALA A 139 -7.82 -12.06 -11.37
N ILE A 140 -7.13 -11.62 -10.32
CA ILE A 140 -5.98 -12.36 -9.78
C ILE A 140 -6.41 -13.68 -9.15
N ALA A 141 -7.56 -13.74 -8.47
CA ALA A 141 -8.10 -15.00 -7.97
C ALA A 141 -8.42 -15.98 -9.12
N ALA A 142 -9.00 -15.49 -10.22
CA ALA A 142 -9.26 -16.30 -11.41
C ALA A 142 -7.97 -16.81 -12.08
N ALA A 143 -6.94 -15.94 -12.18
CA ALA A 143 -5.64 -16.32 -12.74
C ALA A 143 -4.92 -17.39 -11.92
N LEU A 144 -4.95 -17.29 -10.60
CA LEU A 144 -4.37 -18.28 -9.68
C LEU A 144 -5.12 -19.61 -9.75
N ASP A 145 -6.44 -19.58 -9.65
CA ASP A 145 -7.29 -20.77 -9.63
C ASP A 145 -7.18 -21.56 -10.95
N ALA A 146 -7.22 -20.89 -12.09
CA ALA A 146 -7.03 -21.50 -13.40
C ALA A 146 -5.68 -22.19 -13.59
N ARG A 147 -4.66 -21.78 -12.82
CA ARG A 147 -3.32 -22.39 -12.81
C ARG A 147 -3.11 -23.39 -11.67
N GLY A 148 -4.22 -23.86 -11.06
CA GLY A 148 -4.22 -24.91 -10.02
C GLY A 148 -3.75 -24.41 -8.65
N ILE A 149 -3.79 -23.12 -8.39
CA ILE A 149 -3.51 -22.52 -7.08
C ILE A 149 -4.85 -22.01 -6.52
N PRO A 150 -5.51 -22.74 -5.60
CA PRO A 150 -6.82 -22.35 -5.08
C PRO A 150 -6.79 -20.97 -4.45
N ALA A 151 -7.56 -20.03 -5.02
CA ALA A 151 -7.62 -18.66 -4.57
C ALA A 151 -9.06 -18.15 -4.54
N ILE A 152 -9.31 -17.17 -3.66
CA ILE A 152 -10.64 -16.58 -3.47
C ILE A 152 -10.53 -15.07 -3.33
N PRO A 153 -11.36 -14.27 -4.03
CA PRO A 153 -11.40 -12.84 -3.83
C PRO A 153 -11.93 -12.53 -2.43
N ALA A 154 -11.23 -11.66 -1.72
CA ALA A 154 -11.51 -11.28 -0.34
C ALA A 154 -11.59 -9.76 -0.24
N TRP A 155 -12.79 -9.20 -0.28
CA TRP A 155 -12.96 -7.76 -0.27
C TRP A 155 -12.81 -7.18 1.15
N SER A 156 -12.23 -6.01 1.26
CA SER A 156 -11.90 -5.36 2.52
C SER A 156 -13.12 -5.21 3.46
N GLU A 157 -14.30 -4.94 2.90
CA GLU A 157 -15.55 -4.88 3.65
C GLU A 157 -15.98 -6.24 4.23
N ASP A 158 -15.82 -7.29 3.45
CA ASP A 158 -16.25 -8.65 3.83
C ASP A 158 -15.35 -9.24 4.92
N ILE A 159 -14.04 -9.00 4.82
CA ILE A 159 -13.05 -9.58 5.73
C ILE A 159 -12.78 -8.73 6.96
N GLY A 160 -13.29 -7.49 7.02
CA GLY A 160 -13.23 -6.66 8.22
C GLY A 160 -12.06 -5.69 8.29
N ILE A 161 -11.57 -5.13 7.17
CA ILE A 161 -10.63 -4.00 7.17
C ILE A 161 -11.38 -2.75 7.62
N ARG A 162 -11.02 -2.22 8.80
CA ARG A 162 -11.67 -1.07 9.43
C ARG A 162 -10.82 0.18 9.33
N LEU A 163 -11.47 1.29 8.98
CA LEU A 163 -10.82 2.59 8.82
C LEU A 163 -11.37 3.63 9.78
N ILE A 164 -10.55 4.65 10.04
CA ILE A 164 -10.90 5.88 10.75
C ILE A 164 -10.67 7.04 9.79
N GLY A 165 -11.61 7.97 9.73
CA GLY A 165 -11.57 9.11 8.82
C GLY A 165 -12.68 9.03 7.79
N ARG A 166 -12.58 9.81 6.72
CA ARG A 166 -13.55 9.90 5.62
C ARG A 166 -12.84 10.20 4.31
N GLY A 167 -13.47 9.84 3.20
CA GLY A 167 -12.98 10.17 1.87
C GLY A 167 -11.65 9.51 1.54
N GLU A 168 -10.66 10.28 1.08
CA GLU A 168 -9.40 9.79 0.52
C GLU A 168 -8.21 9.87 1.50
N ASP A 169 -8.42 10.33 2.74
CA ASP A 169 -7.38 10.50 3.76
C ASP A 169 -7.66 9.66 5.02
N ALA A 170 -8.36 8.56 4.87
CA ALA A 170 -8.62 7.65 5.98
C ALA A 170 -7.35 6.87 6.38
N ARG A 171 -7.36 6.35 7.59
CA ARG A 171 -6.27 5.54 8.16
C ARG A 171 -6.83 4.21 8.66
N VAL A 172 -6.00 3.18 8.66
CA VAL A 172 -6.38 1.87 9.21
C VAL A 172 -6.61 2.01 10.72
N ASP A 173 -7.76 1.53 11.19
CA ASP A 173 -8.01 1.25 12.61
C ASP A 173 -7.39 -0.11 12.93
N ALA A 174 -6.13 -0.11 13.35
CA ALA A 174 -5.37 -1.34 13.57
C ALA A 174 -6.03 -2.24 14.62
N ALA A 175 -6.55 -1.67 15.71
CA ALA A 175 -7.19 -2.42 16.79
C ALA A 175 -8.47 -3.12 16.29
N ARG A 176 -9.37 -2.35 15.66
CA ARG A 176 -10.62 -2.92 15.13
C ARG A 176 -10.37 -3.87 13.97
N THR A 177 -9.40 -3.59 13.10
CA THR A 177 -9.03 -4.51 12.02
C THR A 177 -8.54 -5.83 12.61
N LYS A 178 -7.68 -5.82 13.62
CA LYS A 178 -7.20 -7.05 14.29
C LYS A 178 -8.35 -7.85 14.93
N GLU A 179 -9.34 -7.17 15.52
CA GLU A 179 -10.51 -7.80 16.13
C GLU A 179 -11.51 -8.36 15.11
N SER A 180 -11.67 -7.69 13.96
CA SER A 180 -12.72 -8.04 12.97
C SER A 180 -12.21 -8.84 11.78
N LEU A 181 -10.89 -8.91 11.55
CA LEU A 181 -10.32 -9.56 10.39
C LEU A 181 -10.58 -11.06 10.37
N GLN A 182 -11.27 -11.51 9.34
CA GLN A 182 -11.57 -12.93 9.11
C GLN A 182 -11.12 -13.31 7.71
N LEU A 183 -10.04 -14.09 7.63
CA LEU A 183 -9.54 -14.56 6.34
C LEU A 183 -10.20 -15.91 5.98
N PRO A 184 -10.55 -16.09 4.69
CA PRO A 184 -10.98 -17.40 4.20
C PRO A 184 -9.92 -18.47 4.44
N THR A 185 -10.35 -19.68 4.72
CA THR A 185 -9.48 -20.84 4.92
C THR A 185 -9.54 -21.82 3.74
N GLY A 186 -8.46 -22.55 3.50
CA GLY A 186 -8.42 -23.58 2.44
C GLY A 186 -8.08 -23.04 1.05
N SER A 187 -8.07 -21.73 0.85
CA SER A 187 -7.68 -21.06 -0.41
C SER A 187 -6.89 -19.81 -0.08
N ILE A 188 -6.11 -19.31 -1.04
CA ILE A 188 -5.36 -18.07 -0.88
C ILE A 188 -6.33 -16.87 -0.98
N PRO A 189 -6.50 -16.06 0.08
CA PRO A 189 -7.29 -14.84 -0.02
C PRO A 189 -6.57 -13.81 -0.88
N VAL A 190 -7.25 -13.29 -1.90
CA VAL A 190 -6.81 -12.17 -2.72
C VAL A 190 -7.55 -10.92 -2.24
N ILE A 191 -6.90 -10.17 -1.37
CA ILE A 191 -7.49 -9.05 -0.64
C ILE A 191 -7.41 -7.78 -1.50
N THR A 192 -8.48 -7.01 -1.50
CA THR A 192 -8.49 -5.66 -2.06
C THR A 192 -7.65 -4.72 -1.20
N GLY A 193 -6.72 -3.98 -1.82
CA GLY A 193 -5.96 -2.94 -1.14
C GLY A 193 -6.68 -1.59 -1.11
N TRP A 194 -6.02 -0.57 -0.54
CA TRP A 194 -6.33 0.84 -0.63
C TRP A 194 -7.59 1.34 0.07
N TYR A 195 -8.62 0.55 0.25
CA TYR A 195 -9.88 0.98 0.87
C TYR A 195 -10.33 0.07 2.02
N GLY A 196 -11.31 0.52 2.75
CA GLY A 196 -11.99 -0.23 3.79
C GLY A 196 -13.25 0.47 4.27
N VAL A 197 -13.79 0.01 5.39
CA VAL A 197 -15.07 0.47 5.92
C VAL A 197 -14.86 1.30 7.18
N THR A 198 -15.52 2.46 7.21
CA THR A 198 -15.66 3.33 8.39
C THR A 198 -17.02 3.10 9.07
N LYS A 199 -17.37 3.93 10.03
CA LYS A 199 -18.71 3.89 10.66
C LYS A 199 -19.82 4.39 9.72
N THR A 200 -19.48 5.17 8.70
CA THR A 200 -20.45 5.85 7.82
C THR A 200 -20.52 5.24 6.43
N GLY A 201 -19.48 4.55 5.98
CA GLY A 201 -19.42 3.96 4.64
C GLY A 201 -17.99 3.65 4.22
N PHE A 202 -17.75 3.64 2.91
CA PHE A 202 -16.44 3.39 2.35
C PHE A 202 -15.52 4.61 2.47
N ALA A 203 -14.24 4.34 2.67
CA ALA A 203 -13.19 5.35 2.62
C ALA A 203 -11.90 4.76 2.04
N LEU A 204 -11.04 5.64 1.54
CA LEU A 204 -9.79 5.30 0.90
C LEU A 204 -8.61 5.68 1.80
N LEU A 205 -7.60 4.84 1.76
CA LEU A 205 -6.30 5.13 2.35
C LEU A 205 -5.51 5.97 1.35
N GLY A 206 -5.06 7.12 1.68
CA GLY A 206 -4.31 8.00 0.78
C GLY A 206 -3.21 7.31 -0.04
N ARG A 207 -2.20 8.01 -0.47
CA ARG A 207 -1.09 7.45 -1.27
C ARG A 207 -0.43 6.25 -0.58
N GLY A 208 -0.13 5.20 -1.34
CA GLY A 208 0.45 3.97 -0.80
C GLY A 208 -0.54 3.10 -0.03
N GLY A 209 -1.85 3.36 -0.14
CA GLY A 209 -2.89 2.71 0.65
C GLY A 209 -2.93 1.19 0.54
N SER A 210 -2.60 0.61 -0.62
CA SER A 210 -2.52 -0.85 -0.72
C SER A 210 -1.32 -1.44 0.03
N ASP A 211 -0.20 -0.69 0.15
CA ASP A 211 0.92 -1.08 1.01
C ASP A 211 0.50 -1.01 2.49
N LEU A 212 -0.27 0.05 2.86
CA LEU A 212 -0.85 0.17 4.20
C LEU A 212 -1.81 -0.98 4.52
N THR A 213 -2.66 -1.38 3.57
CA THR A 213 -3.53 -2.56 3.73
C THR A 213 -2.71 -3.82 3.98
N ALA A 214 -1.68 -4.06 3.17
CA ALA A 214 -0.84 -5.25 3.29
C ALA A 214 -0.13 -5.34 4.65
N THR A 215 0.44 -4.23 5.12
CA THR A 215 1.13 -4.20 6.42
C THR A 215 0.17 -4.28 7.60
N ALA A 216 -1.03 -3.70 7.48
CA ALA A 216 -2.08 -3.83 8.49
C ALA A 216 -2.62 -5.26 8.58
N VAL A 217 -2.85 -5.92 7.44
CA VAL A 217 -3.24 -7.33 7.40
C VAL A 217 -2.14 -8.19 8.03
N ALA A 218 -0.88 -7.97 7.64
CA ALA A 218 0.24 -8.71 8.19
C ALA A 218 0.36 -8.57 9.72
N ALA A 219 0.18 -7.35 10.24
CA ALA A 219 0.17 -7.10 11.67
C ALA A 219 -1.05 -7.75 12.38
N ALA A 220 -2.21 -7.78 11.73
CA ALA A 220 -3.42 -8.37 12.31
C ALA A 220 -3.34 -9.90 12.41
N VAL A 221 -2.65 -10.56 11.47
CA VAL A 221 -2.50 -12.04 11.45
C VAL A 221 -1.17 -12.52 12.02
N ASP A 222 -0.37 -11.64 12.61
CA ASP A 222 0.98 -11.91 13.12
C ASP A 222 1.83 -12.65 12.06
N ALA A 223 1.88 -12.08 10.83
CA ALA A 223 2.55 -12.69 9.69
C ALA A 223 4.07 -12.85 9.90
N SER A 224 4.65 -13.85 9.27
CA SER A 224 6.10 -14.07 9.30
C SER A 224 6.88 -13.09 8.43
N SER A 225 6.27 -12.58 7.37
CA SER A 225 6.85 -11.53 6.51
C SER A 225 5.80 -10.84 5.64
N VAL A 226 6.17 -9.66 5.14
CA VAL A 226 5.47 -8.98 4.05
C VAL A 226 6.43 -8.86 2.88
N THR A 227 5.97 -9.16 1.67
CA THR A 227 6.71 -8.88 0.43
C THR A 227 5.88 -7.95 -0.44
N ILE A 228 6.42 -6.76 -0.72
CA ILE A 228 5.86 -5.81 -1.67
C ILE A 228 6.63 -5.97 -2.98
N TRP A 229 5.94 -6.47 -3.99
CA TRP A 229 6.46 -6.65 -5.33
C TRP A 229 6.39 -5.35 -6.12
N ARG A 230 7.43 -5.06 -6.88
CA ARG A 230 7.60 -3.81 -7.61
C ARG A 230 8.21 -4.04 -8.99
N ASP A 231 8.15 -3.01 -9.79
CA ASP A 231 8.80 -2.90 -11.10
C ASP A 231 10.25 -2.38 -11.03
N VAL A 232 10.78 -2.22 -9.81
CA VAL A 232 12.14 -1.71 -9.54
C VAL A 232 12.88 -2.60 -8.55
N GLU A 233 14.22 -2.57 -8.59
CA GLU A 233 15.15 -3.47 -7.87
C GLU A 233 15.24 -3.25 -6.34
N GLY A 234 14.39 -2.44 -5.74
CA GLY A 234 14.44 -2.15 -4.29
C GLY A 234 14.74 -0.68 -3.99
N VAL A 235 15.34 -0.39 -2.83
CA VAL A 235 15.67 0.97 -2.39
C VAL A 235 17.07 1.35 -2.83
N LEU A 236 17.17 2.38 -3.65
CA LEU A 236 18.45 2.90 -4.09
C LEU A 236 19.04 3.91 -3.08
N ALA A 237 20.35 3.90 -2.93
CA ALA A 237 21.07 4.83 -2.07
C ALA A 237 20.95 6.30 -2.52
N LEU A 238 20.60 6.54 -3.77
CA LEU A 238 20.35 7.86 -4.37
C LEU A 238 19.08 7.83 -5.20
N SER A 239 18.41 8.99 -5.31
CA SER A 239 17.23 9.08 -6.16
C SER A 239 17.61 8.82 -7.63
N PRO A 240 16.88 7.92 -8.34
CA PRO A 240 17.10 7.70 -9.78
C PRO A 240 16.99 8.97 -10.64
N ARG A 241 16.25 9.97 -10.15
CA ARG A 241 16.10 11.27 -10.85
C ARG A 241 17.42 12.06 -10.97
N TRP A 242 18.40 11.71 -10.16
CA TRP A 242 19.70 12.41 -10.23
C TRP A 242 20.62 11.89 -11.33
N THR A 243 20.21 10.83 -12.04
CA THR A 243 21.00 10.20 -13.12
C THR A 243 22.43 9.82 -12.70
N LEU A 244 22.63 9.62 -11.40
CA LEU A 244 23.90 9.18 -10.84
C LEU A 244 23.85 7.66 -10.59
N PRO A 245 25.00 6.96 -10.71
CA PRO A 245 25.07 5.55 -10.32
C PRO A 245 24.68 5.40 -8.86
N ALA A 246 23.67 4.58 -8.58
CA ALA A 246 23.21 4.32 -7.24
C ALA A 246 23.23 2.80 -6.98
N ARG A 247 23.74 2.42 -5.83
CA ARG A 247 23.67 1.01 -5.38
C ARG A 247 22.33 0.73 -4.77
N ASN A 248 21.85 -0.49 -4.89
CA ASN A 248 20.73 -0.99 -4.12
C ASN A 248 21.14 -1.16 -2.65
N LEU A 249 20.22 -0.84 -1.74
CA LEU A 249 20.38 -1.06 -0.30
C LEU A 249 19.74 -2.41 0.04
N SER A 250 20.56 -3.44 0.25
CA SER A 250 20.09 -4.79 0.54
C SER A 250 19.29 -4.89 1.85
N ASN A 251 19.53 -3.99 2.79
CA ASN A 251 18.80 -3.94 4.07
C ASN A 251 18.69 -2.52 4.62
N LEU A 252 17.61 -2.27 5.34
CA LEU A 252 17.34 -1.03 6.07
C LEU A 252 16.70 -1.38 7.42
N SER A 253 16.98 -0.58 8.45
CA SER A 253 16.14 -0.60 9.64
C SER A 253 14.78 0.06 9.35
N TYR A 254 13.78 -0.23 10.17
CA TYR A 254 12.47 0.44 10.06
C TYR A 254 12.60 1.98 10.16
N THR A 255 13.50 2.47 11.01
CA THR A 255 13.73 3.92 11.15
C THR A 255 14.35 4.50 9.89
N GLU A 256 15.40 3.89 9.35
CA GLU A 256 16.02 4.35 8.09
C GLU A 256 15.02 4.33 6.92
N ALA A 257 14.19 3.28 6.84
CA ALA A 257 13.16 3.18 5.80
C ALA A 257 12.11 4.28 5.94
N ALA A 258 11.63 4.57 7.15
CA ALA A 258 10.67 5.64 7.40
C ALA A 258 11.26 7.02 7.09
N GLU A 259 12.52 7.30 7.45
CA GLU A 259 13.21 8.54 7.10
C GLU A 259 13.39 8.68 5.59
N LEU A 260 13.87 7.65 4.91
CA LEU A 260 14.03 7.68 3.45
C LEU A 260 12.69 7.86 2.72
N ALA A 261 11.61 7.29 3.22
CA ALA A 261 10.28 7.44 2.65
C ALA A 261 9.80 8.91 2.67
N VAL A 262 10.26 9.73 3.63
CA VAL A 262 9.97 11.17 3.67
C VAL A 262 10.78 11.94 2.63
N PHE A 263 12.06 11.63 2.47
CA PHE A 263 13.02 12.43 1.68
C PHE A 263 13.29 11.89 0.27
N SER A 264 13.04 10.61 0.05
CA SER A 264 13.23 9.98 -1.24
C SER A 264 11.89 9.83 -1.96
N GLN A 265 11.93 9.39 -3.19
CA GLN A 265 10.72 9.07 -3.94
C GLN A 265 9.82 8.08 -3.18
N PRO A 266 8.50 8.10 -3.42
CA PRO A 266 7.51 7.33 -2.69
C PRO A 266 7.63 5.82 -3.00
N MET A 267 8.71 5.20 -2.53
CA MET A 267 8.87 3.75 -2.63
C MET A 267 8.02 3.02 -1.60
N LEU A 268 7.77 3.66 -0.46
CA LEU A 268 6.94 3.15 0.62
C LEU A 268 6.33 4.33 1.38
N HIS A 269 5.07 4.24 1.77
CA HIS A 269 4.50 5.26 2.66
C HIS A 269 5.11 5.11 4.06
N PRO A 270 5.58 6.19 4.72
CA PRO A 270 6.21 6.09 6.06
C PRO A 270 5.36 5.30 7.06
N SER A 271 4.03 5.52 7.05
CA SER A 271 3.09 4.81 7.95
C SER A 271 2.95 3.31 7.67
N ALA A 272 3.41 2.80 6.52
CA ALA A 272 3.36 1.38 6.23
C ALA A 272 4.37 0.56 7.05
N VAL A 273 5.41 1.21 7.58
CA VAL A 273 6.47 0.55 8.34
C VAL A 273 6.08 0.35 9.80
N GLU A 274 5.30 1.29 10.36
CA GLU A 274 5.01 1.32 11.81
C GLU A 274 4.31 0.05 12.34
N PRO A 275 3.26 -0.51 11.69
CA PRO A 275 2.62 -1.72 12.19
C PRO A 275 3.57 -2.92 12.27
N LEU A 276 4.54 -2.98 11.36
CA LEU A 276 5.50 -4.08 11.28
C LEU A 276 6.64 -3.94 12.30
N ARG A 277 7.03 -2.69 12.59
CA ARG A 277 8.11 -2.36 13.53
C ARG A 277 7.82 -2.87 14.94
N GLU A 278 6.59 -2.65 15.43
CA GLU A 278 6.18 -3.08 16.78
C GLU A 278 6.22 -4.60 16.95
N LEU A 279 5.93 -5.33 15.87
CA LEU A 279 5.87 -6.79 15.86
C LEU A 279 7.17 -7.45 15.35
N GLY A 280 8.12 -6.66 14.86
CA GLY A 280 9.37 -7.17 14.30
C GLY A 280 9.18 -7.93 12.99
N ILE A 281 8.07 -7.69 12.24
CA ILE A 281 7.76 -8.40 10.99
C ILE A 281 8.61 -7.82 9.85
N PRO A 282 9.47 -8.60 9.19
CA PRO A 282 10.29 -8.11 8.08
C PRO A 282 9.43 -7.76 6.86
N LEU A 283 9.80 -6.65 6.22
CA LEU A 283 9.22 -6.18 4.96
C LEU A 283 10.26 -6.29 3.85
N ASN A 284 9.94 -7.07 2.82
CA ASN A 284 10.78 -7.24 1.64
C ASN A 284 10.24 -6.40 0.49
N LEU A 285 11.08 -5.58 -0.11
CA LEU A 285 10.79 -4.89 -1.37
C LEU A 285 11.53 -5.63 -2.48
N ARG A 286 10.81 -6.33 -3.36
CA ARG A 286 11.42 -7.21 -4.37
C ARG A 286 10.94 -6.89 -5.78
N PRO A 287 11.81 -7.01 -6.79
CA PRO A 287 11.40 -6.88 -8.19
C PRO A 287 10.53 -8.08 -8.62
N LEU A 288 9.47 -7.82 -9.36
CA LEU A 288 8.55 -8.85 -9.83
C LEU A 288 9.22 -9.78 -10.86
N HIS A 289 9.96 -9.20 -11.80
CA HIS A 289 10.54 -9.89 -12.96
C HIS A 289 11.97 -10.40 -12.78
N SER A 290 12.62 -10.04 -11.67
CA SER A 290 13.99 -10.46 -11.34
C SER A 290 14.00 -11.08 -9.94
N PRO A 291 13.40 -12.28 -9.77
CA PRO A 291 13.26 -12.90 -8.45
C PRO A 291 14.59 -13.36 -7.82
N GLU A 292 15.63 -13.48 -8.62
CA GLU A 292 17.01 -13.73 -8.18
C GLU A 292 17.62 -12.53 -7.46
N ASP A 293 17.07 -11.33 -7.65
CA ASP A 293 17.49 -10.14 -6.94
C ASP A 293 16.75 -10.06 -5.58
N ASP A 294 17.49 -10.08 -4.50
CA ASP A 294 16.95 -10.03 -3.15
C ASP A 294 16.23 -8.71 -2.80
N GLY A 295 16.45 -7.69 -3.60
CA GLY A 295 15.84 -6.36 -3.38
C GLY A 295 16.33 -5.71 -2.09
N THR A 296 15.39 -5.20 -1.28
CA THR A 296 15.68 -4.57 0.01
C THR A 296 14.85 -5.20 1.11
N ILE A 297 15.51 -5.61 2.19
CA ILE A 297 14.87 -6.11 3.41
C ILE A 297 14.82 -4.97 4.43
N ILE A 298 13.63 -4.65 4.91
CA ILE A 298 13.39 -3.69 6.00
C ILE A 298 13.05 -4.50 7.25
N GLY A 299 13.81 -4.29 8.31
CA GLY A 299 13.67 -5.08 9.52
C GLY A 299 14.27 -4.41 10.77
N PRO A 300 14.54 -5.17 11.82
CA PRO A 300 15.25 -4.68 13.00
C PRO A 300 16.60 -4.06 12.62
N SER A 301 17.06 -3.08 13.42
CA SER A 301 18.31 -2.39 13.18
C SER A 301 19.51 -3.36 13.08
N ILE A 302 20.29 -3.21 12.02
CA ILE A 302 21.56 -3.90 11.86
C ILE A 302 22.65 -2.96 12.40
N ARG A 303 23.47 -3.49 13.30
CA ARG A 303 24.62 -2.73 13.81
C ARG A 303 25.70 -2.70 12.72
N LEU A 304 25.96 -1.50 12.21
CA LEU A 304 27.06 -1.29 11.28
C LEU A 304 28.40 -1.29 12.07
N GLU A 305 29.39 -1.98 11.58
CA GLU A 305 30.73 -1.98 12.19
C GLU A 305 31.39 -0.61 12.08
N THR A 306 31.12 0.09 10.97
CA THR A 306 31.64 1.44 10.72
C THR A 306 30.51 2.38 10.35
N PRO A 307 30.37 3.55 11.02
CA PRO A 307 29.43 4.58 10.64
C PRO A 307 29.67 5.05 9.19
N CYS A 308 28.61 5.07 8.38
CA CYS A 308 28.69 5.55 6.99
C CYS A 308 27.37 6.18 6.56
N VAL A 309 27.44 7.06 5.55
CA VAL A 309 26.25 7.54 4.85
C VAL A 309 25.73 6.42 3.97
N ARG A 310 24.54 5.92 4.25
CA ARG A 310 23.92 4.81 3.51
C ARG A 310 23.14 5.29 2.30
N ALA A 311 22.38 6.37 2.46
CA ALA A 311 21.56 6.96 1.40
C ALA A 311 21.49 8.47 1.55
N VAL A 312 21.13 9.13 0.46
CA VAL A 312 20.86 10.58 0.42
C VAL A 312 19.53 10.80 -0.28
N GLY A 313 18.60 11.45 0.39
CA GLY A 313 17.31 11.87 -0.15
C GLY A 313 17.20 13.39 -0.21
N CYS A 314 16.32 13.90 -1.05
CA CYS A 314 16.04 15.33 -1.17
C CYS A 314 14.57 15.56 -1.50
N LEU A 315 13.95 16.47 -0.76
CA LEU A 315 12.64 17.02 -1.10
C LEU A 315 12.83 18.28 -1.94
N PRO A 316 12.50 18.28 -3.22
CA PRO A 316 12.59 19.46 -4.04
C PRO A 316 11.45 20.44 -3.71
N ARG A 317 11.67 21.72 -4.02
CA ARG A 317 10.64 22.78 -3.92
C ARG A 317 10.07 22.94 -2.51
N GLN A 318 10.92 22.85 -1.50
CA GLN A 318 10.55 23.16 -0.12
C GLN A 318 10.67 24.65 0.15
N VAL A 319 9.78 25.17 0.97
CA VAL A 319 9.85 26.52 1.52
C VAL A 319 10.03 26.38 3.02
N GLN A 320 11.06 27.02 3.54
CA GLN A 320 11.30 27.08 4.96
C GLN A 320 10.72 28.38 5.54
N PHE A 321 9.86 28.23 6.54
CA PHE A 321 9.41 29.36 7.36
C PHE A 321 10.15 29.28 8.69
N SER A 322 10.74 30.37 9.11
CA SER A 322 11.36 30.49 10.44
C SER A 322 10.90 31.77 11.12
N TRP A 323 10.61 31.69 12.41
CA TRP A 323 10.24 32.83 13.21
C TRP A 323 10.82 32.69 14.63
N SER A 324 11.22 33.82 15.18
CA SER A 324 11.72 33.86 16.53
C SER A 324 10.59 34.18 17.50
N LEU A 325 10.53 33.46 18.60
CA LEU A 325 9.60 33.75 19.69
C LEU A 325 10.08 34.94 20.50
N SER A 326 9.27 35.99 20.56
CA SER A 326 9.52 37.13 21.40
C SER A 326 8.33 37.34 22.36
N GLY A 327 8.60 37.46 23.65
CA GLY A 327 7.58 37.73 24.65
C GLY A 327 6.99 36.49 25.33
N ALA A 328 5.75 36.59 25.82
CA ALA A 328 5.12 35.62 26.70
C ALA A 328 4.40 34.46 25.97
N ILE A 329 4.55 34.34 24.64
CA ILE A 329 3.88 33.26 23.85
C ILE A 329 4.67 31.96 24.08
N SER A 330 3.95 30.91 24.46
CA SER A 330 4.55 29.59 24.61
C SER A 330 4.91 28.98 23.25
N LEU A 331 5.96 28.17 23.20
CA LEU A 331 6.36 27.44 22.03
C LEU A 331 5.19 26.58 21.48
N THR A 332 4.44 25.93 22.37
CA THR A 332 3.30 25.10 22.05
C THR A 332 2.18 25.90 21.37
N GLU A 333 1.82 27.07 21.89
CA GLU A 333 0.82 27.94 21.27
C GLU A 333 1.24 28.38 19.88
N CYS A 334 2.49 28.84 19.74
CA CYS A 334 3.02 29.28 18.45
C CYS A 334 2.99 28.16 17.39
N VAL A 335 3.43 26.94 17.74
CA VAL A 335 3.40 25.78 16.83
C VAL A 335 1.95 25.41 16.48
N THR A 336 1.04 25.42 17.46
CA THR A 336 -0.37 25.09 17.25
C THR A 336 -1.05 26.07 16.28
N ASP A 337 -0.81 27.37 16.47
CA ASP A 337 -1.39 28.42 15.62
C ASP A 337 -0.83 28.35 14.20
N ALA A 338 0.47 28.15 14.04
CA ALA A 338 1.12 27.97 12.75
C ALA A 338 0.57 26.74 12.00
N MET A 339 0.51 25.59 12.68
CA MET A 339 -0.03 24.37 12.09
C MET A 339 -1.50 24.52 11.71
N SER A 340 -2.29 25.20 12.52
CA SER A 340 -3.70 25.48 12.22
C SER A 340 -3.85 26.39 11.00
N ALA A 341 -2.97 27.40 10.84
CA ALA A 341 -2.96 28.28 9.69
C ALA A 341 -2.56 27.54 8.40
N LEU A 342 -1.49 26.73 8.47
CA LEU A 342 -1.01 25.93 7.34
C LEU A 342 -2.03 24.87 6.89
N ALA A 343 -2.71 24.23 7.85
CA ALA A 343 -3.79 23.27 7.56
C ALA A 343 -4.99 23.96 6.86
N ARG A 344 -5.41 25.14 7.32
CA ARG A 344 -6.45 25.94 6.65
C ARG A 344 -6.06 26.32 5.22
N ALA A 345 -4.79 26.63 5.00
CA ALA A 345 -4.24 26.93 3.69
C ALA A 345 -3.97 25.69 2.82
N ARG A 346 -4.22 24.49 3.34
CA ARG A 346 -3.92 23.19 2.69
C ARG A 346 -2.44 23.03 2.33
N ILE A 347 -1.55 23.62 3.12
CA ILE A 347 -0.09 23.50 2.98
C ILE A 347 0.36 22.27 3.76
N GLN A 348 0.98 21.34 3.08
CA GLN A 348 1.58 20.15 3.71
C GLN A 348 2.91 20.52 4.38
N VAL A 349 3.02 20.17 5.65
CA VAL A 349 4.26 20.35 6.43
C VAL A 349 5.07 19.07 6.37
N SER A 350 6.34 19.15 5.97
CA SER A 350 7.25 18.01 5.90
C SER A 350 8.07 17.82 7.17
N SER A 351 8.43 18.90 7.87
CA SER A 351 9.14 18.83 9.15
C SER A 351 8.92 20.08 9.97
N ILE A 352 9.04 19.96 11.28
CA ILE A 352 9.03 21.07 12.23
C ILE A 352 10.24 20.91 13.15
N HIS A 353 11.06 21.95 13.23
CA HIS A 353 12.14 22.04 14.19
C HIS A 353 11.87 23.19 15.15
N ALA A 354 11.71 22.87 16.42
CA ALA A 354 11.42 23.86 17.45
C ALA A 354 12.54 23.84 18.52
N GLN A 355 13.10 25.01 18.78
CA GLN A 355 14.10 25.21 19.84
C GLN A 355 13.65 26.36 20.74
N PRO A 356 14.06 26.41 22.01
CA PRO A 356 13.76 27.54 22.85
C PRO A 356 14.20 28.86 22.18
N GLY A 357 13.22 29.73 21.90
CA GLY A 357 13.41 31.00 21.21
C GLY A 357 13.35 30.97 19.69
N ASN A 358 13.22 29.82 19.05
CA ASN A 358 13.09 29.74 17.59
C ASN A 358 12.25 28.55 17.14
N VAL A 359 11.45 28.74 16.07
CA VAL A 359 10.69 27.69 15.38
C VAL A 359 11.02 27.74 13.90
N GLN A 360 11.33 26.59 13.29
CA GLN A 360 11.66 26.45 11.88
C GLN A 360 10.80 25.39 11.23
#